data_2b91861030721515d32ae5ba266376c3
#
_entry.id   2b91861030721515d32ae5ba266376c3
#
_cell.length_a   1.000
_cell.length_b   1.000
_cell.length_c   1.000
_cell.angle_alpha   90.00
_cell.angle_beta   90.00
_cell.angle_gamma   90.00
#
_symmetry.space_group_name_H-M   'P 1'
#
loop_
_entity.id
_entity.type
_entity.pdbx_description
1 polymer ?
#
loop_
_entity_poly.entity_id
_entity_poly.type
_entity_poly.pdbx_seq_one_letter_code
_entity_poly.pdbx_strand_id
1 'polypeptide(L)'
;LVLTAPIDTYKGYREWLVNLCVDLSVDEIALVDEPTAASLGINVPFGSKIMTIDIGGSTIDMNIVKIEGGEGKSGPIAELLKFKGNDVSSISKQKIRCAEIISKIGSKIGGRDIDQWIVDYFIPDNKYAINLLKAEEIKCRLSSSTIKSEDEFPTKLLTEGFQEKEFYLSKEIFEKIIIKNKLIKHLNSLLKQLLNEARGKFCTVEDLNAIILVGGGTQIPLIKEWITKKISKVEI
;
A
#
# COMPACT_ATOMS: atom_id res chain seq x y z
N LEU A 1 -18.76 -7.16 10.66
CA LEU A 1 -18.07 -6.00 10.11
C LEU A 1 -16.58 -6.33 9.94
N VAL A 2 -16.02 -6.00 8.77
CA VAL A 2 -14.57 -6.14 8.51
C VAL A 2 -13.98 -4.75 8.35
N LEU A 3 -12.92 -4.48 9.09
CA LEU A 3 -12.14 -3.24 9.02
C LEU A 3 -10.74 -3.55 8.51
N THR A 4 -10.16 -2.63 7.75
CA THR A 4 -8.77 -2.75 7.32
C THR A 4 -7.89 -1.71 7.98
N ALA A 5 -6.62 -2.05 8.18
CA ALA A 5 -5.60 -1.15 8.72
C ALA A 5 -4.25 -1.42 8.06
N PRO A 6 -3.41 -0.38 7.88
CA PRO A 6 -2.02 -0.56 7.46
C PRO A 6 -1.24 -1.44 8.42
N ILE A 7 -0.19 -2.12 7.92
CA ILE A 7 0.63 -3.03 8.74
C ILE A 7 1.35 -2.27 9.85
N ASP A 8 2.01 -1.14 9.49
CA ASP A 8 2.74 -0.31 10.46
C ASP A 8 1.84 0.75 11.09
N THR A 9 0.84 0.29 11.85
CA THR A 9 -0.01 1.17 12.66
C THR A 9 0.38 1.14 14.12
N TYR A 10 0.24 2.27 14.83
CA TYR A 10 0.39 2.26 16.27
C TYR A 10 -0.76 1.49 16.94
N LYS A 11 -0.47 0.81 18.05
CA LYS A 11 -1.44 -0.05 18.73
C LYS A 11 -2.79 0.65 19.01
N GLY A 12 -2.75 1.91 19.45
CA GLY A 12 -3.96 2.68 19.74
C GLY A 12 -4.84 2.98 18.52
N TYR A 13 -4.31 2.95 17.27
CA TYR A 13 -5.12 3.15 16.07
C TYR A 13 -6.10 1.98 15.86
N ARG A 14 -5.65 0.75 16.08
CA ARG A 14 -6.50 -0.43 15.96
C ARG A 14 -7.59 -0.44 17.04
N GLU A 15 -7.21 -0.11 18.27
CA GLU A 15 -8.16 0.03 19.38
C GLU A 15 -9.17 1.16 19.10
N TRP A 16 -8.72 2.29 18.57
CA TRP A 16 -9.58 3.41 18.19
C TRP A 16 -10.56 3.00 17.08
N LEU A 17 -10.13 2.29 16.03
CA LEU A 17 -10.99 1.78 14.97
C LEU A 17 -12.10 0.87 15.50
N VAL A 18 -11.76 -0.06 16.39
CA VAL A 18 -12.73 -0.96 17.01
C VAL A 18 -13.72 -0.16 17.86
N ASN A 19 -13.23 0.79 18.66
CA ASN A 19 -14.07 1.62 19.52
C ASN A 19 -15.05 2.49 18.74
N LEU A 20 -14.69 2.97 17.53
CA LEU A 20 -15.63 3.68 16.66
C LEU A 20 -16.85 2.83 16.24
N CYS A 21 -16.72 1.51 16.31
CA CYS A 21 -17.75 0.57 15.89
C CYS A 21 -18.57 -0.01 17.04
N VAL A 22 -18.29 0.37 18.29
CA VAL A 22 -18.95 -0.18 19.48
C VAL A 22 -20.46 0.03 19.46
N ASP A 23 -20.91 1.17 18.96
CA ASP A 23 -22.33 1.52 18.89
C ASP A 23 -23.04 0.95 17.65
N LEU A 24 -22.31 0.25 16.79
CA LEU A 24 -22.90 -0.44 15.65
C LEU A 24 -23.50 -1.77 16.11
N SER A 25 -24.73 -2.06 15.68
CA SER A 25 -25.38 -3.34 15.91
C SER A 25 -24.77 -4.44 15.02
N VAL A 26 -23.56 -4.87 15.35
CA VAL A 26 -22.82 -5.90 14.63
C VAL A 26 -22.45 -7.05 15.57
N ASP A 27 -22.57 -8.27 15.09
CA ASP A 27 -22.28 -9.47 15.90
C ASP A 27 -20.78 -9.69 16.08
N GLU A 28 -19.97 -9.28 15.10
CA GLU A 28 -18.51 -9.47 15.08
C GLU A 28 -17.80 -8.35 14.33
N ILE A 29 -16.62 -7.95 14.85
CA ILE A 29 -15.69 -7.02 14.18
C ILE A 29 -14.38 -7.77 13.91
N ALA A 30 -14.02 -7.88 12.64
CA ALA A 30 -12.74 -8.43 12.20
C ALA A 30 -11.82 -7.29 11.74
N LEU A 31 -10.54 -7.35 12.10
CA LEU A 31 -9.52 -6.43 11.65
C LEU A 31 -8.50 -7.16 10.78
N VAL A 32 -8.29 -6.68 9.56
CA VAL A 32 -7.41 -7.30 8.56
C VAL A 32 -6.39 -6.27 8.07
N ASP A 33 -5.17 -6.70 7.80
CA ASP A 33 -4.18 -5.82 7.16
C ASP A 33 -4.62 -5.51 5.71
N GLU A 34 -4.46 -4.24 5.27
CA GLU A 34 -4.88 -3.78 3.94
C GLU A 34 -4.35 -4.67 2.80
N PRO A 35 -3.05 -5.01 2.72
CA PRO A 35 -2.56 -5.88 1.64
C PRO A 35 -3.08 -7.32 1.76
N THR A 36 -3.41 -7.81 2.96
CA THR A 36 -4.05 -9.13 3.13
C THR A 36 -5.48 -9.13 2.60
N ALA A 37 -6.24 -8.07 2.87
CA ALA A 37 -7.57 -7.89 2.33
C ALA A 37 -7.56 -7.84 0.78
N ALA A 38 -6.60 -7.11 0.20
CA ALA A 38 -6.40 -7.06 -1.25
C ALA A 38 -6.10 -8.45 -1.83
N SER A 39 -5.22 -9.24 -1.18
CA SER A 39 -4.89 -10.60 -1.59
C SER A 39 -6.11 -11.54 -1.59
N LEU A 40 -6.99 -11.39 -0.61
CA LEU A 40 -8.23 -12.20 -0.50
C LEU A 40 -9.25 -11.84 -1.58
N GLY A 41 -9.21 -10.60 -2.08
CA GLY A 41 -10.14 -10.09 -3.11
C GLY A 41 -9.90 -10.65 -4.51
N ILE A 42 -8.72 -11.23 -4.79
CA ILE A 42 -8.42 -11.78 -6.11
C ILE A 42 -8.79 -13.24 -6.25
N ASN A 43 -9.16 -13.63 -7.48
CA ASN A 43 -9.57 -14.99 -7.77
C ASN A 43 -8.38 -15.84 -8.22
N VAL A 44 -7.60 -16.35 -7.28
CA VAL A 44 -6.49 -17.28 -7.52
C VAL A 44 -6.78 -18.66 -6.95
N PRO A 45 -6.14 -19.72 -7.44
CA PRO A 45 -6.27 -21.06 -6.89
C PRO A 45 -5.84 -21.13 -5.43
N PHE A 46 -6.44 -22.06 -4.68
CA PHE A 46 -5.97 -22.39 -3.33
C PHE A 46 -4.55 -22.96 -3.38
N GLY A 47 -3.74 -22.62 -2.38
CA GLY A 47 -2.32 -22.95 -2.31
C GLY A 47 -1.42 -21.89 -2.97
N SER A 48 -2.00 -20.94 -3.72
CA SER A 48 -1.20 -19.87 -4.35
C SER A 48 -0.55 -18.98 -3.30
N LYS A 49 0.73 -18.68 -3.52
CA LYS A 49 1.49 -17.71 -2.74
C LYS A 49 1.52 -16.38 -3.50
N ILE A 50 1.07 -15.32 -2.86
CA ILE A 50 0.89 -14.01 -3.47
C ILE A 50 1.70 -12.99 -2.68
N MET A 51 2.44 -12.14 -3.39
CA MET A 51 3.01 -10.93 -2.83
C MET A 51 2.09 -9.76 -3.17
N THR A 52 1.71 -8.95 -2.16
CA THR A 52 1.04 -7.68 -2.37
C THR A 52 1.96 -6.54 -2.00
N ILE A 53 2.01 -5.52 -2.86
CA ILE A 53 2.72 -4.26 -2.63
C ILE A 53 1.66 -3.17 -2.70
N ASP A 54 1.35 -2.58 -1.56
CA ASP A 54 0.42 -1.46 -1.43
C ASP A 54 1.19 -0.17 -1.16
N ILE A 55 1.03 0.82 -2.03
CA ILE A 55 1.59 2.17 -1.86
C ILE A 55 0.44 3.14 -1.83
N GLY A 56 -0.06 3.36 -0.61
CA GLY A 56 -1.17 4.24 -0.31
C GLY A 56 -0.78 5.71 -0.17
N GLY A 57 -1.72 6.50 0.35
CA GLY A 57 -1.50 7.93 0.59
C GLY A 57 -0.52 8.22 1.73
N SER A 58 -0.45 7.36 2.74
CA SER A 58 0.31 7.59 3.97
C SER A 58 1.28 6.46 4.32
N THR A 59 1.12 5.29 3.70
CA THR A 59 1.91 4.10 4.01
C THR A 59 2.35 3.35 2.77
N ILE A 60 3.41 2.57 2.94
CA ILE A 60 3.82 1.49 2.05
C ILE A 60 3.71 0.22 2.85
N ASP A 61 2.88 -0.71 2.40
CA ASP A 61 2.67 -1.99 3.04
C ASP A 61 2.95 -3.12 2.05
N MET A 62 3.67 -4.15 2.50
CA MET A 62 3.97 -5.33 1.68
C MET A 62 3.72 -6.58 2.48
N ASN A 63 3.14 -7.60 1.85
CA ASN A 63 3.02 -8.91 2.46
C ASN A 63 3.25 -10.04 1.45
N ILE A 64 3.48 -11.24 1.97
CA ILE A 64 3.40 -12.48 1.24
C ILE A 64 2.41 -13.36 2.00
N VAL A 65 1.38 -13.81 1.30
CA VAL A 65 0.35 -14.68 1.85
C VAL A 65 0.21 -15.94 1.00
N LYS A 66 -0.20 -17.03 1.64
CA LYS A 66 -0.67 -18.24 0.97
C LYS A 66 -2.18 -18.28 1.05
N ILE A 67 -2.85 -18.40 -0.07
CA ILE A 67 -4.32 -18.51 -0.12
C ILE A 67 -4.71 -19.93 0.23
N GLU A 68 -5.44 -20.08 1.31
CA GLU A 68 -5.97 -21.36 1.73
C GLU A 68 -7.47 -21.44 1.50
N GLY A 69 -7.93 -22.64 1.13
CA GLY A 69 -9.34 -22.97 1.08
C GLY A 69 -9.61 -24.04 2.12
N GLY A 70 -10.65 -23.89 2.89
CA GLY A 70 -10.97 -24.91 3.87
C GLY A 70 -12.39 -24.85 4.34
N GLU A 71 -12.99 -26.03 4.50
CA GLU A 71 -14.11 -26.24 5.38
C GLU A 71 -13.58 -26.18 6.82
N GLY A 72 -13.80 -25.04 7.49
CA GLY A 72 -13.94 -25.01 8.94
C GLY A 72 -12.74 -25.26 9.84
N LYS A 73 -11.47 -25.06 9.43
CA LYS A 73 -10.35 -24.98 10.37
C LYS A 73 -9.67 -23.62 10.28
N SER A 74 -10.02 -22.77 11.22
CA SER A 74 -9.38 -21.48 11.44
C SER A 74 -7.95 -21.69 11.94
N GLY A 75 -6.97 -21.58 11.03
CA GLY A 75 -5.66 -21.07 11.41
C GLY A 75 -5.79 -19.58 11.75
N PRO A 76 -4.78 -18.93 12.31
CA PRO A 76 -4.87 -17.52 12.65
C PRO A 76 -5.04 -16.69 11.37
N ILE A 77 -6.27 -16.53 10.96
CA ILE A 77 -6.73 -15.49 10.05
C ILE A 77 -6.39 -14.19 10.78
N ALA A 78 -5.63 -13.27 10.13
CA ALA A 78 -5.41 -11.94 10.65
C ALA A 78 -6.11 -11.70 11.99
N GLU A 79 -5.45 -11.39 13.10
CA GLU A 79 -5.99 -11.36 14.46
C GLU A 79 -7.50 -11.06 14.51
N LEU A 80 -8.33 -12.08 14.49
CA LEU A 80 -9.76 -11.96 14.70
C LEU A 80 -9.95 -11.63 16.17
N LEU A 81 -10.18 -10.37 16.48
CA LEU A 81 -10.68 -9.97 17.80
C LEU A 81 -12.13 -10.46 17.90
N LYS A 82 -12.31 -11.67 18.42
CA LYS A 82 -13.64 -12.22 18.75
C LYS A 82 -14.26 -11.41 19.88
N PHE A 83 -15.27 -10.63 19.55
CA PHE A 83 -16.20 -10.10 20.53
C PHE A 83 -17.46 -10.97 20.55
N LYS A 84 -17.70 -11.65 21.69
CA LYS A 84 -18.85 -12.52 21.96
C LYS A 84 -19.12 -13.69 21.00
N GLY A 85 -18.38 -14.74 21.17
CA GLY A 85 -18.74 -16.17 21.29
C GLY A 85 -19.64 -16.91 20.30
N ASN A 86 -19.99 -16.42 19.10
CA ASN A 86 -20.74 -17.21 18.14
C ASN A 86 -20.00 -17.35 16.82
N ASP A 87 -19.82 -18.61 16.41
CA ASP A 87 -19.12 -18.99 15.19
C ASP A 87 -20.04 -18.72 13.98
N VAL A 88 -19.72 -17.70 13.18
CA VAL A 88 -20.51 -17.32 12.00
C VAL A 88 -20.28 -18.26 10.80
N SER A 89 -19.33 -19.20 10.92
CA SER A 89 -18.97 -20.14 9.86
C SER A 89 -20.13 -21.09 9.44
N SER A 90 -21.15 -21.23 10.29
CA SER A 90 -22.29 -22.14 10.06
C SER A 90 -23.38 -21.56 9.13
N ILE A 91 -23.36 -20.28 8.80
CA ILE A 91 -24.48 -19.61 8.10
C ILE A 91 -24.21 -19.38 6.61
N SER A 92 -22.96 -19.40 6.16
CA SER A 92 -22.60 -19.14 4.75
C SER A 92 -22.17 -20.41 4.03
N LYS A 93 -22.91 -20.78 2.96
CA LYS A 93 -22.49 -21.81 1.99
C LYS A 93 -21.34 -21.32 1.07
N GLN A 94 -20.78 -20.15 1.28
CA GLN A 94 -19.63 -19.66 0.54
C GLN A 94 -18.35 -20.32 1.08
N LYS A 95 -17.53 -20.85 0.18
CA LYS A 95 -16.19 -21.35 0.51
C LYS A 95 -15.39 -20.18 1.08
N ILE A 96 -15.11 -20.22 2.38
CA ILE A 96 -14.34 -19.20 3.07
C ILE A 96 -12.91 -19.26 2.55
N ARG A 97 -12.43 -18.15 2.01
CA ARG A 97 -11.02 -17.96 1.66
C ARG A 97 -10.29 -17.46 2.90
N CYS A 98 -9.18 -18.11 3.22
CA CYS A 98 -8.28 -17.73 4.29
C CYS A 98 -6.93 -17.37 3.70
N ALA A 99 -6.21 -16.47 4.35
CA ALA A 99 -4.84 -16.12 4.00
C ALA A 99 -3.92 -16.49 5.19
N GLU A 100 -2.97 -17.39 4.93
CA GLU A 100 -1.85 -17.62 5.84
C GLU A 100 -0.79 -16.56 5.58
N ILE A 101 -0.46 -15.73 6.58
CA ILE A 101 0.56 -14.69 6.45
C ILE A 101 1.95 -15.31 6.58
N ILE A 102 2.69 -15.36 5.47
CA ILE A 102 4.07 -15.82 5.43
C ILE A 102 5.00 -14.74 5.94
N SER A 103 4.90 -13.52 5.41
CA SER A 103 5.67 -12.36 5.88
C SER A 103 4.91 -11.08 5.63
N LYS A 104 5.19 -10.04 6.41
CA LYS A 104 4.60 -8.71 6.22
C LYS A 104 5.51 -7.62 6.75
N ILE A 105 5.50 -6.47 6.09
CA ILE A 105 6.24 -5.27 6.49
C ILE A 105 5.50 -4.02 6.08
N GLY A 106 5.58 -2.97 6.89
CA GLY A 106 5.00 -1.66 6.61
C GLY A 106 5.97 -0.52 6.83
N SER A 107 5.62 0.64 6.32
CA SER A 107 6.36 1.90 6.50
C SER A 107 5.42 3.09 6.42
N LYS A 108 5.69 4.14 7.19
CA LYS A 108 4.93 5.39 7.26
C LYS A 108 5.35 6.40 6.18
N ILE A 109 5.70 5.92 5.00
CA ILE A 109 5.98 6.73 3.82
C ILE A 109 4.91 6.40 2.78
N GLY A 110 4.29 7.42 2.16
CA GLY A 110 3.26 7.21 1.15
C GLY A 110 3.18 8.35 0.15
N GLY A 111 2.06 8.41 -0.55
CA GLY A 111 1.81 9.42 -1.58
C GLY A 111 1.91 10.86 -1.09
N ARG A 112 1.52 11.13 0.16
CA ARG A 112 1.60 12.46 0.78
C ARG A 112 3.03 12.93 1.02
N ASP A 113 3.95 12.01 1.32
CA ASP A 113 5.37 12.35 1.43
C ASP A 113 5.91 12.78 0.06
N ILE A 114 5.48 12.12 -1.01
CA ILE A 114 5.85 12.50 -2.38
C ILE A 114 5.30 13.89 -2.72
N ASP A 115 4.06 14.20 -2.32
CA ASP A 115 3.47 15.53 -2.51
C ASP A 115 4.29 16.59 -1.78
N GLN A 116 4.69 16.30 -0.53
CA GLN A 116 5.55 17.20 0.24
C GLN A 116 6.90 17.40 -0.45
N TRP A 117 7.54 16.35 -0.96
CA TRP A 117 8.82 16.46 -1.67
C TRP A 117 8.73 17.29 -2.96
N ILE A 118 7.58 17.23 -3.66
CA ILE A 118 7.34 18.09 -4.84
C ILE A 118 7.24 19.55 -4.40
N VAL A 119 6.48 19.83 -3.33
CA VAL A 119 6.36 21.19 -2.81
C VAL A 119 7.71 21.72 -2.33
N ASP A 120 8.45 20.94 -1.54
CA ASP A 120 9.76 21.33 -0.99
C ASP A 120 10.83 21.55 -2.06
N TYR A 121 10.68 20.91 -3.22
CA TYR A 121 11.55 21.12 -4.36
C TYR A 121 11.42 22.54 -4.94
N PHE A 122 10.20 23.09 -4.97
CA PHE A 122 9.91 24.42 -5.52
C PHE A 122 9.87 25.51 -4.44
N ILE A 123 9.37 25.19 -3.26
CA ILE A 123 9.13 26.11 -2.15
C ILE A 123 9.64 25.46 -0.86
N PRO A 124 10.94 25.54 -0.56
CA PRO A 124 11.46 25.17 0.74
C PRO A 124 10.70 25.93 1.85
N ASP A 125 10.43 25.27 2.97
CA ASP A 125 9.71 25.84 4.10
C ASP A 125 8.24 26.23 3.81
N ASN A 126 7.57 25.50 2.89
CA ASN A 126 6.17 25.71 2.57
C ASN A 126 5.26 25.67 3.81
N LYS A 127 4.42 26.69 3.95
CA LYS A 127 3.45 26.84 5.06
C LYS A 127 2.00 26.65 4.63
N TYR A 128 1.74 26.42 3.35
CA TYR A 128 0.40 26.41 2.78
C TYR A 128 -0.06 25.00 2.42
N ALA A 129 -1.03 24.49 3.14
CA ALA A 129 -1.59 23.14 2.91
C ALA A 129 -2.18 22.98 1.49
N ILE A 130 -2.68 24.08 0.88
CA ILE A 130 -3.21 24.03 -0.49
C ILE A 130 -2.17 23.59 -1.51
N ASN A 131 -0.87 23.86 -1.28
CA ASN A 131 0.20 23.44 -2.16
C ASN A 131 0.34 21.91 -2.24
N LEU A 132 0.00 21.19 -1.16
CA LEU A 132 -0.01 19.73 -1.17
C LEU A 132 -1.08 19.17 -2.11
N LEU A 133 -2.28 19.78 -2.14
CA LEU A 133 -3.33 19.40 -3.09
C LEU A 133 -2.90 19.62 -4.54
N LYS A 134 -2.20 20.73 -4.81
CA LYS A 134 -1.65 21.00 -6.15
C LYS A 134 -0.54 20.04 -6.52
N ALA A 135 0.30 19.66 -5.56
CA ALA A 135 1.33 18.65 -5.78
C ALA A 135 0.73 17.27 -6.04
N GLU A 136 -0.33 16.88 -5.32
CA GLU A 136 -1.06 15.64 -5.57
C GLU A 136 -1.65 15.61 -6.98
N GLU A 137 -2.30 16.70 -7.42
CA GLU A 137 -2.87 16.82 -8.75
C GLU A 137 -1.81 16.57 -9.84
N ILE A 138 -0.66 17.25 -9.75
CA ILE A 138 0.42 17.12 -10.75
C ILE A 138 1.11 15.75 -10.66
N LYS A 139 1.29 15.20 -9.46
CA LYS A 139 1.79 13.84 -9.25
C LYS A 139 0.91 12.81 -9.97
N CYS A 140 -0.42 12.86 -9.76
CA CYS A 140 -1.36 11.96 -10.40
C CYS A 140 -1.31 12.09 -11.93
N ARG A 141 -1.20 13.31 -12.45
CA ARG A 141 -1.03 13.57 -13.88
C ARG A 141 0.23 12.92 -14.42
N LEU A 142 1.38 13.13 -13.78
CA LEU A 142 2.68 12.57 -14.18
C LEU A 142 2.78 11.05 -14.03
N SER A 143 1.87 10.44 -13.27
CA SER A 143 1.79 8.98 -13.12
C SER A 143 1.08 8.29 -14.29
N SER A 144 0.49 9.04 -15.23
CA SER A 144 -0.13 8.48 -16.43
C SER A 144 0.93 7.92 -17.39
N SER A 145 0.66 6.73 -17.93
CA SER A 145 1.53 6.04 -18.88
C SER A 145 1.65 6.74 -20.25
N THR A 146 0.75 7.69 -20.56
CA THR A 146 0.70 8.39 -21.85
C THR A 146 1.63 9.59 -21.92
N ILE A 147 2.24 10.03 -20.81
CA ILE A 147 3.06 11.22 -20.73
C ILE A 147 4.49 10.92 -21.16
N LYS A 148 5.03 11.74 -22.07
CA LYS A 148 6.42 11.68 -22.49
C LYS A 148 7.34 12.32 -21.44
N SER A 149 8.61 11.94 -21.45
CA SER A 149 9.59 12.43 -20.47
C SER A 149 9.83 13.92 -20.53
N GLU A 150 9.71 14.50 -21.71
CA GLU A 150 9.93 15.92 -22.04
C GLU A 150 8.70 16.81 -21.82
N ASP A 151 7.52 16.22 -21.60
CA ASP A 151 6.31 17.01 -21.34
C ASP A 151 6.43 17.70 -19.98
N GLU A 152 6.26 19.03 -19.99
CA GLU A 152 6.24 19.85 -18.79
C GLU A 152 4.82 20.29 -18.46
N PHE A 153 4.47 20.19 -17.20
CA PHE A 153 3.14 20.56 -16.73
C PHE A 153 3.22 21.71 -15.74
N PRO A 154 2.43 22.79 -15.98
CA PRO A 154 2.37 23.89 -15.05
C PRO A 154 1.62 23.50 -13.78
N THR A 155 2.11 23.99 -12.65
CA THR A 155 1.41 24.00 -11.37
C THR A 155 1.55 25.37 -10.72
N LYS A 156 0.49 25.86 -10.10
CA LYS A 156 0.49 27.14 -9.39
C LYS A 156 0.54 26.87 -7.89
N LEU A 157 1.62 27.33 -7.26
CA LEU A 157 1.81 27.18 -5.84
C LEU A 157 1.78 28.56 -5.16
N LEU A 158 1.25 28.60 -3.93
CA LEU A 158 1.29 29.80 -3.10
C LEU A 158 2.68 29.99 -2.50
N THR A 159 3.23 31.17 -2.68
CA THR A 159 4.48 31.63 -2.09
C THR A 159 4.21 32.60 -0.94
N GLU A 160 5.25 33.14 -0.31
CA GLU A 160 5.12 34.14 0.74
C GLU A 160 4.22 35.31 0.32
N GLY A 161 3.39 35.80 1.25
CA GLY A 161 2.42 36.86 0.99
C GLY A 161 1.20 36.43 0.19
N PHE A 162 0.88 35.12 0.13
CA PHE A 162 -0.26 34.56 -0.62
C PHE A 162 -0.22 34.84 -2.12
N GLN A 163 0.98 34.99 -2.70
CA GLN A 163 1.15 35.17 -4.13
C GLN A 163 1.20 33.84 -4.83
N GLU A 164 0.40 33.66 -5.89
CA GLU A 164 0.53 32.49 -6.78
C GLU A 164 1.72 32.67 -7.70
N LYS A 165 2.58 31.64 -7.74
CA LYS A 165 3.67 31.54 -8.70
C LYS A 165 3.52 30.24 -9.50
N GLU A 166 3.73 30.33 -10.80
CA GLU A 166 3.68 29.17 -11.69
C GLU A 166 5.05 28.49 -11.74
N PHE A 167 5.02 27.17 -11.61
CA PHE A 167 6.17 26.27 -11.70
C PHE A 167 5.88 25.20 -12.74
N TYR A 168 6.91 24.62 -13.30
CA TYR A 168 6.81 23.57 -14.30
C TYR A 168 7.47 22.29 -13.79
N LEU A 169 6.76 21.16 -13.86
CA LEU A 169 7.25 19.87 -13.46
C LEU A 169 7.19 18.91 -14.64
N SER A 170 8.35 18.36 -15.03
CA SER A 170 8.44 17.29 -16.00
C SER A 170 8.56 15.93 -15.30
N LYS A 171 8.34 14.86 -16.06
CA LYS A 171 8.55 13.49 -15.56
C LYS A 171 9.98 13.29 -15.08
N GLU A 172 10.98 13.84 -15.80
CA GLU A 172 12.39 13.75 -15.42
C GLU A 172 12.67 14.42 -14.06
N ILE A 173 12.12 15.62 -13.83
CA ILE A 173 12.27 16.33 -12.54
C ILE A 173 11.58 15.54 -11.44
N PHE A 174 10.39 15.01 -11.70
CA PHE A 174 9.65 14.18 -10.75
C PHE A 174 10.43 12.92 -10.33
N GLU A 175 11.02 12.22 -11.27
CA GLU A 175 11.88 11.06 -10.99
C GLU A 175 13.12 11.45 -10.17
N LYS A 176 13.76 12.61 -10.48
CA LYS A 176 14.86 13.15 -9.68
C LYS A 176 14.44 13.43 -8.23
N ILE A 177 13.25 13.98 -8.02
CA ILE A 177 12.70 14.21 -6.67
C ILE A 177 12.58 12.91 -5.91
N ILE A 178 11.99 11.87 -6.51
CA ILE A 178 11.83 10.53 -5.91
C ILE A 178 13.19 9.91 -5.55
N ILE A 179 14.16 10.00 -6.46
CA ILE A 179 15.51 9.44 -6.26
C ILE A 179 16.25 10.19 -5.16
N LYS A 180 16.21 11.54 -5.16
CA LYS A 180 16.82 12.40 -4.14
C LYS A 180 16.31 12.06 -2.74
N ASN A 181 15.02 11.81 -2.60
CA ASN A 181 14.37 11.43 -1.34
C ASN A 181 14.49 9.93 -1.01
N LYS A 182 15.31 9.20 -1.79
CA LYS A 182 15.70 7.81 -1.52
C LYS A 182 14.55 6.80 -1.47
N LEU A 183 13.39 7.10 -2.09
CA LEU A 183 12.23 6.21 -2.06
C LEU A 183 12.58 4.83 -2.61
N ILE A 184 13.29 4.74 -3.75
CA ILE A 184 13.69 3.45 -4.34
C ILE A 184 14.62 2.65 -3.42
N LYS A 185 15.51 3.34 -2.69
CA LYS A 185 16.36 2.67 -1.68
C LYS A 185 15.53 2.14 -0.52
N HIS A 186 14.53 2.88 -0.10
CA HIS A 186 13.61 2.48 0.95
C HIS A 186 12.78 1.25 0.53
N LEU A 187 12.19 1.28 -0.67
CA LEU A 187 11.48 0.14 -1.25
C LEU A 187 12.37 -1.12 -1.34
N ASN A 188 13.63 -0.98 -1.76
CA ASN A 188 14.60 -2.08 -1.76
C ASN A 188 14.83 -2.66 -0.36
N SER A 189 14.89 -1.80 0.67
CA SER A 189 15.08 -2.24 2.05
C SER A 189 13.87 -3.03 2.55
N LEU A 190 12.66 -2.53 2.31
CA LEU A 190 11.42 -3.20 2.68
C LEU A 190 11.29 -4.56 1.99
N LEU A 191 11.48 -4.60 0.68
CA LEU A 191 11.42 -5.85 -0.09
C LEU A 191 12.44 -6.88 0.41
N LYS A 192 13.68 -6.44 0.70
CA LYS A 192 14.72 -7.32 1.23
C LYS A 192 14.32 -7.90 2.59
N GLN A 193 13.76 -7.09 3.49
CA GLN A 193 13.32 -7.55 4.81
C GLN A 193 12.16 -8.54 4.68
N LEU A 194 11.15 -8.23 3.85
CA LEU A 194 10.03 -9.10 3.56
C LEU A 194 10.47 -10.48 3.06
N LEU A 195 11.36 -10.51 2.06
CA LEU A 195 11.88 -11.74 1.48
C LEU A 195 12.78 -12.53 2.44
N ASN A 196 13.53 -11.86 3.31
CA ASN A 196 14.33 -12.53 4.33
C ASN A 196 13.46 -13.22 5.38
N GLU A 197 12.37 -12.57 5.82
CA GLU A 197 11.39 -13.18 6.72
C GLU A 197 10.69 -14.38 6.06
N ALA A 198 10.29 -14.23 4.79
CA ALA A 198 9.66 -15.31 4.03
C ALA A 198 10.57 -16.53 3.88
N ARG A 199 11.88 -16.34 3.63
CA ARG A 199 12.87 -17.42 3.58
C ARG A 199 12.96 -18.20 4.89
N GLY A 200 12.83 -17.54 6.03
CA GLY A 200 12.75 -18.19 7.35
C GLY A 200 11.55 -19.13 7.48
N LYS A 201 10.52 -18.95 6.64
CA LYS A 201 9.34 -19.82 6.54
C LYS A 201 9.33 -20.64 5.23
N PHE A 202 10.48 -20.92 4.67
CA PHE A 202 10.66 -21.74 3.46
C PHE A 202 9.88 -21.22 2.24
N CYS A 203 9.81 -19.89 2.07
CA CYS A 203 9.20 -19.24 0.92
C CYS A 203 10.22 -18.32 0.24
N THR A 204 10.43 -18.52 -1.05
CA THR A 204 11.34 -17.73 -1.89
C THR A 204 10.55 -17.00 -2.98
N VAL A 205 11.22 -16.16 -3.77
CA VAL A 205 10.57 -15.44 -4.90
C VAL A 205 10.07 -16.42 -5.97
N GLU A 206 10.77 -17.52 -6.15
CA GLU A 206 10.43 -18.58 -7.12
C GLU A 206 9.13 -19.33 -6.74
N ASP A 207 8.73 -19.26 -5.47
CA ASP A 207 7.50 -19.87 -4.97
C ASP A 207 6.27 -18.98 -5.19
N LEU A 208 6.45 -17.71 -5.58
CA LEU A 208 5.35 -16.78 -5.79
C LEU A 208 4.60 -17.11 -7.09
N ASN A 209 3.29 -17.13 -7.02
CA ASN A 209 2.40 -17.34 -8.16
C ASN A 209 1.94 -16.01 -8.79
N ALA A 210 1.85 -14.95 -8.00
CA ALA A 210 1.44 -13.63 -8.47
C ALA A 210 1.99 -12.51 -7.59
N ILE A 211 2.05 -11.31 -8.16
CA ILE A 211 2.31 -10.07 -7.44
C ILE A 211 1.15 -9.11 -7.72
N ILE A 212 0.62 -8.53 -6.66
CA ILE A 212 -0.47 -7.56 -6.75
C ILE A 212 0.06 -6.19 -6.39
N LEU A 213 -0.25 -5.22 -7.22
CA LEU A 213 0.05 -3.82 -6.98
C LEU A 213 -1.23 -3.08 -6.60
N VAL A 214 -1.24 -2.51 -5.41
CA VAL A 214 -2.38 -1.77 -4.84
C VAL A 214 -1.95 -0.35 -4.49
N GLY A 215 -2.92 0.56 -4.45
CA GLY A 215 -2.69 1.95 -4.11
C GLY A 215 -2.18 2.80 -5.28
N GLY A 216 -2.53 4.11 -5.24
CA GLY A 216 -2.20 5.06 -6.31
C GLY A 216 -0.69 5.25 -6.55
N GLY A 217 0.13 5.09 -5.51
CA GLY A 217 1.59 5.21 -5.61
C GLY A 217 2.23 4.16 -6.51
N THR A 218 1.61 2.99 -6.67
CA THR A 218 2.10 1.94 -7.59
C THR A 218 1.96 2.32 -9.06
N GLN A 219 1.15 3.33 -9.38
CA GLN A 219 1.00 3.83 -10.75
C GLN A 219 2.19 4.68 -11.22
N ILE A 220 3.04 5.15 -10.31
CA ILE A 220 4.22 5.96 -10.64
C ILE A 220 5.16 5.13 -11.52
N PRO A 221 5.52 5.59 -12.74
CA PRO A 221 6.29 4.81 -13.72
C PRO A 221 7.62 4.26 -13.17
N LEU A 222 8.35 5.07 -12.42
CA LEU A 222 9.62 4.67 -11.79
C LEU A 222 9.43 3.50 -10.79
N ILE A 223 8.31 3.46 -10.09
CA ILE A 223 7.97 2.38 -9.15
C ILE A 223 7.60 1.12 -9.91
N LYS A 224 6.79 1.22 -10.97
CA LYS A 224 6.48 0.07 -11.84
C LYS A 224 7.75 -0.53 -12.44
N GLU A 225 8.63 0.30 -12.97
CA GLU A 225 9.91 -0.14 -13.52
C GLU A 225 10.78 -0.83 -12.46
N TRP A 226 10.83 -0.28 -11.25
CA TRP A 226 11.54 -0.89 -10.13
C TRP A 226 11.01 -2.29 -9.81
N ILE A 227 9.70 -2.47 -9.71
CA ILE A 227 9.08 -3.77 -9.41
C ILE A 227 9.40 -4.77 -10.53
N THR A 228 9.15 -4.40 -11.78
CA THR A 228 9.40 -5.27 -12.94
C THR A 228 10.85 -5.73 -13.02
N LYS A 229 11.82 -4.84 -12.73
CA LYS A 229 13.24 -5.20 -12.71
C LYS A 229 13.61 -6.14 -11.56
N LYS A 230 12.94 -6.02 -10.41
CA LYS A 230 13.27 -6.83 -9.23
C LYS A 230 12.67 -8.21 -9.25
N ILE A 231 11.51 -8.37 -9.86
CA ILE A 231 10.75 -9.62 -9.81
C ILE A 231 10.32 -10.03 -11.23
N SER A 232 11.29 -10.06 -12.14
CA SER A 232 11.07 -10.31 -13.59
C SER A 232 10.55 -11.71 -13.95
N LYS A 233 10.41 -12.62 -12.98
CA LYS A 233 10.03 -14.03 -13.22
C LYS A 233 8.60 -14.35 -12.77
N VAL A 234 7.88 -13.41 -12.19
CA VAL A 234 6.52 -13.61 -11.66
C VAL A 234 5.55 -12.71 -12.42
N GLU A 235 4.36 -13.21 -12.72
CA GLU A 235 3.29 -12.43 -13.34
C GLU A 235 2.81 -11.31 -12.40
N ILE A 236 2.69 -10.08 -12.91
CA ILE A 236 2.32 -8.87 -12.14
C ILE A 236 0.91 -8.44 -12.51
#